data_18f2d453a25eb8b59e589dea103bfa43
#
_entry.id   18f2d453a25eb8b59e589dea103bfa43
#
_cell.length_a   1.000
_cell.length_b   1.000
_cell.length_c   1.000
_cell.angle_alpha   90.00
_cell.angle_beta   90.00
_cell.angle_gamma   90.00
#
_symmetry.space_group_name_H-M   'P 1'
#
loop_
_entity.id
_entity.type
_entity.pdbx_description
1 polymer ?
#
loop_
_entity_poly.entity_id
_entity_poly.type
_entity_poly.pdbx_seq_one_letter_code
_entity_poly.pdbx_strand_id
1 'polypeptide(L)'
;MTQTINIMPLSNEGFTENTQFQVYTDRQLDKIEPLKKLSAEQRFEMRVVASVLPFRVNQYVIDELIDWDDVPNDPIFQLTFPQRGMLEPADYDLMAQALRDELPRAEITQLAREIQARLNPHPAGQQEMNVPMLDDEPLDGMQHKYRETVLFFPSQGQVCHSYCTFCFRWAQFVGNKELRFASNEAESLHRYLEQDKNITDLLITGGDPMVMKTRHVENYLEPLLKPELDHLQTVRIGTKALTFWPQRFVTDDDAEDLLKLFKKLVDAGKHVAIMAHFNHWREMETPIVREAIRRLRATGAVIRGQAPLVQHINDDPEVWKRLWRTQVRLGIIPYYMFVERDTGAKRYFEVPLVRAYEVYREAIQNVSGLARTARGPSMSAGPGKVEIQGIVELNGEKVFALRFIQGRNPEWVQQIFFAKYDEEATWYDDLVPAFGEEKFFFSDEYEEMCKADG
;
A
#
# COMPACT_ATOMS: atom_id res chain seq x y z
N MET A 1 -4.73 -34.96 -26.09
CA MET A 1 -3.74 -34.12 -26.78
C MET A 1 -3.29 -33.05 -25.76
N THR A 2 -2.16 -33.26 -25.16
CA THR A 2 -1.56 -32.37 -24.17
C THR A 2 -0.88 -31.23 -24.94
N GLN A 3 -1.50 -30.06 -24.97
CA GLN A 3 -0.80 -28.88 -25.47
C GLN A 3 0.25 -28.48 -24.42
N THR A 4 1.49 -28.76 -24.74
CA THR A 4 2.66 -28.24 -24.04
C THR A 4 2.67 -26.74 -24.25
N ILE A 5 2.37 -25.97 -23.19
CA ILE A 5 2.55 -24.52 -23.20
C ILE A 5 4.06 -24.29 -23.23
N ASN A 6 4.60 -24.01 -24.41
CA ASN A 6 5.95 -23.52 -24.58
C ASN A 6 6.03 -22.13 -23.93
N ILE A 7 6.51 -22.07 -22.68
CA ILE A 7 6.99 -20.83 -22.10
C ILE A 7 8.32 -20.56 -22.82
N MET A 8 8.28 -19.76 -23.89
CA MET A 8 9.50 -19.27 -24.51
C MET A 8 10.36 -18.63 -23.40
N PRO A 9 11.64 -19.02 -23.27
CA PRO A 9 12.58 -18.23 -22.52
C PRO A 9 12.63 -16.86 -23.22
N LEU A 10 12.24 -15.81 -22.51
CA LEU A 10 12.53 -14.46 -22.95
C LEU A 10 14.06 -14.38 -22.97
N SER A 11 14.64 -14.35 -24.18
CA SER A 11 16.06 -14.07 -24.37
C SER A 11 16.36 -12.74 -23.67
N ASN A 12 17.52 -12.61 -23.06
CA ASN A 12 18.04 -11.34 -22.50
C ASN A 12 18.19 -10.23 -23.55
N GLU A 13 17.80 -10.48 -24.78
CA GLU A 13 17.87 -9.60 -25.95
C GLU A 13 16.68 -8.65 -26.02
N GLY A 14 16.57 -7.72 -25.08
CA GLY A 14 15.46 -6.73 -25.15
C GLY A 14 15.39 -5.76 -24.00
N PHE A 15 16.10 -6.01 -22.94
CA PHE A 15 16.22 -5.04 -21.86
C PHE A 15 17.43 -4.16 -22.14
N THR A 16 17.22 -2.87 -22.32
CA THR A 16 18.34 -1.92 -22.41
C THR A 16 19.13 -2.03 -21.10
N GLU A 17 20.34 -2.54 -21.19
CA GLU A 17 21.23 -2.86 -20.06
C GLU A 17 21.58 -1.65 -19.18
N ASN A 18 21.06 -0.47 -19.48
CA ASN A 18 21.43 0.77 -18.81
C ASN A 18 20.29 1.77 -18.66
N THR A 19 19.13 1.34 -18.13
CA THR A 19 18.13 2.32 -17.70
C THR A 19 18.59 2.92 -16.39
N GLN A 20 19.21 4.10 -16.46
CA GLN A 20 19.61 4.84 -15.26
C GLN A 20 18.38 5.29 -14.49
N PHE A 21 18.35 5.02 -13.17
CA PHE A 21 17.27 5.46 -12.31
C PHE A 21 17.22 6.99 -12.24
N GLN A 22 16.20 7.58 -12.84
CA GLN A 22 15.96 9.01 -12.85
C GLN A 22 14.61 9.33 -12.24
N VAL A 23 14.56 10.29 -11.32
CA VAL A 23 13.31 10.71 -10.65
C VAL A 23 13.06 12.19 -10.83
N TYR A 24 11.77 12.54 -10.78
CA TYR A 24 11.27 13.89 -10.80
C TYR A 24 10.44 14.13 -9.54
N THR A 25 10.61 15.30 -8.96
CA THR A 25 9.84 15.80 -7.80
C THR A 25 9.08 17.06 -8.19
N ASP A 26 8.37 17.66 -7.24
CA ASP A 26 7.67 18.93 -7.39
C ASP A 26 8.51 20.00 -8.12
N ARG A 27 9.83 20.08 -7.81
CA ARG A 27 10.76 21.05 -8.40
C ARG A 27 11.13 20.77 -9.86
N GLN A 28 10.78 19.61 -10.36
CA GLN A 28 11.20 19.14 -11.69
C GLN A 28 10.00 18.82 -12.60
N LEU A 29 8.77 19.16 -12.20
CA LEU A 29 7.57 18.95 -13.01
C LEU A 29 7.75 19.51 -14.43
N ASP A 30 8.29 20.69 -14.58
CA ASP A 30 8.50 21.33 -15.88
C ASP A 30 9.55 20.63 -16.77
N LYS A 31 10.33 19.68 -16.21
CA LYS A 31 11.32 18.89 -16.96
C LYS A 31 10.71 17.60 -17.55
N ILE A 32 9.48 17.26 -17.19
CA ILE A 32 8.79 16.09 -17.70
C ILE A 32 8.19 16.43 -19.06
N GLU A 33 8.86 16.00 -20.14
CA GLU A 33 8.52 16.38 -21.50
C GLU A 33 7.06 16.11 -21.89
N PRO A 34 6.47 14.92 -21.61
CA PRO A 34 5.08 14.67 -21.96
C PRO A 34 4.08 15.63 -21.33
N LEU A 35 4.36 16.23 -20.16
CA LEU A 35 3.49 17.22 -19.52
C LEU A 35 3.33 18.49 -20.35
N LYS A 36 4.20 18.76 -21.33
CA LYS A 36 4.07 19.90 -22.25
C LYS A 36 2.84 19.80 -23.15
N LYS A 37 2.25 18.58 -23.31
CA LYS A 37 0.97 18.39 -24.01
C LYS A 37 -0.21 19.00 -23.23
N LEU A 38 -0.09 19.16 -21.91
CA LEU A 38 -1.11 19.75 -21.06
C LEU A 38 -1.10 21.29 -21.12
N SER A 39 -2.24 21.89 -20.84
CA SER A 39 -2.33 23.36 -20.75
C SER A 39 -1.46 23.93 -19.61
N ALA A 40 -1.15 25.20 -19.70
CA ALA A 40 -0.40 25.88 -18.63
C ALA A 40 -1.17 25.85 -17.29
N GLU A 41 -2.51 25.92 -17.34
CA GLU A 41 -3.36 25.84 -16.15
C GLU A 41 -3.30 24.45 -15.52
N GLN A 42 -3.42 23.37 -16.28
CA GLN A 42 -3.30 21.99 -15.74
C GLN A 42 -1.93 21.75 -15.09
N ARG A 43 -0.84 22.23 -15.71
CA ARG A 43 0.49 22.14 -15.08
C ARG A 43 0.63 22.98 -13.81
N PHE A 44 -0.07 24.14 -13.76
CA PHE A 44 -0.14 24.94 -12.54
C PHE A 44 -0.92 24.24 -11.45
N GLU A 45 -2.07 23.64 -11.77
CA GLU A 45 -2.88 22.83 -10.83
C GLU A 45 -2.05 21.71 -10.18
N MET A 46 -1.25 20.99 -10.98
CA MET A 46 -0.33 19.98 -10.46
C MET A 46 0.69 20.55 -9.48
N ARG A 47 1.25 21.75 -9.78
CA ARG A 47 2.19 22.42 -8.87
C ARG A 47 1.55 22.82 -7.56
N VAL A 48 0.31 23.30 -7.59
CA VAL A 48 -0.45 23.64 -6.39
C VAL A 48 -0.57 22.42 -5.48
N VAL A 49 -1.04 21.29 -6.01
CA VAL A 49 -1.22 20.06 -5.25
C VAL A 49 0.12 19.48 -4.78
N ALA A 50 1.14 19.46 -5.65
CA ALA A 50 2.49 18.99 -5.30
C ALA A 50 3.20 19.85 -4.23
N SER A 51 2.72 21.07 -3.98
CA SER A 51 3.21 21.91 -2.88
C SER A 51 2.69 21.48 -1.52
N VAL A 52 1.61 20.67 -1.49
CA VAL A 52 0.96 20.17 -0.27
C VAL A 52 1.18 18.68 -0.09
N LEU A 53 0.88 17.89 -1.11
CA LEU A 53 1.01 16.43 -1.11
C LEU A 53 2.34 15.99 -1.74
N PRO A 54 2.94 14.88 -1.30
CA PRO A 54 4.22 14.45 -1.83
C PRO A 54 4.10 14.01 -3.29
N PHE A 55 5.00 14.49 -4.13
CA PHE A 55 5.10 14.08 -5.51
C PHE A 55 6.49 13.52 -5.82
N ARG A 56 6.51 12.36 -6.42
CA ARG A 56 7.71 11.71 -6.94
C ARG A 56 7.32 10.72 -8.03
N VAL A 57 7.90 10.83 -9.19
CA VAL A 57 7.74 9.86 -10.30
C VAL A 57 9.10 9.60 -10.94
N ASN A 58 9.33 8.38 -11.41
CA ASN A 58 10.57 8.06 -12.13
C ASN A 58 10.32 7.95 -13.64
N GLN A 59 11.42 7.97 -14.40
CA GLN A 59 11.39 7.96 -15.86
C GLN A 59 10.71 6.68 -16.42
N TYR A 60 10.92 5.51 -15.80
CA TYR A 60 10.29 4.27 -16.24
C TYR A 60 8.75 4.34 -16.20
N VAL A 61 8.18 4.92 -15.14
CA VAL A 61 6.72 5.11 -15.04
C VAL A 61 6.21 6.03 -16.15
N ILE A 62 6.96 7.11 -16.43
CA ILE A 62 6.61 8.09 -17.47
C ILE A 62 6.61 7.46 -18.86
N ASP A 63 7.63 6.66 -19.17
CA ASP A 63 7.85 6.14 -20.53
C ASP A 63 7.06 4.86 -20.82
N GLU A 64 6.91 3.98 -19.80
CA GLU A 64 6.44 2.61 -20.03
C GLU A 64 5.02 2.35 -19.53
N LEU A 65 4.53 3.13 -18.56
CA LEU A 65 3.26 2.80 -17.90
C LEU A 65 2.12 3.75 -18.24
N ILE A 66 2.39 5.03 -18.47
CA ILE A 66 1.37 6.06 -18.72
C ILE A 66 1.00 6.08 -20.20
N ASP A 67 -0.30 6.05 -20.49
CA ASP A 67 -0.83 6.37 -21.80
C ASP A 67 -1.08 7.87 -21.91
N TRP A 68 -0.13 8.57 -22.50
CA TRP A 68 -0.16 10.03 -22.63
C TRP A 68 -1.24 10.55 -23.59
N ASP A 69 -1.87 9.68 -24.34
CA ASP A 69 -2.98 10.07 -25.23
C ASP A 69 -4.33 10.03 -24.49
N ASP A 70 -4.41 9.34 -23.34
CA ASP A 70 -5.59 9.31 -22.46
C ASP A 70 -5.47 10.22 -21.23
N VAL A 71 -4.38 10.98 -21.08
CA VAL A 71 -4.21 11.93 -19.96
C VAL A 71 -5.22 13.08 -20.09
N PRO A 72 -5.94 13.46 -19.00
CA PRO A 72 -5.70 13.09 -17.59
C PRO A 72 -6.41 11.82 -17.09
N ASN A 73 -7.16 11.08 -17.90
CA ASN A 73 -7.97 9.95 -17.46
C ASN A 73 -7.17 8.65 -17.32
N ASP A 74 -5.94 8.59 -17.83
CA ASP A 74 -5.10 7.40 -17.71
C ASP A 74 -4.94 6.98 -16.23
N PRO A 75 -5.26 5.71 -15.86
CA PRO A 75 -5.25 5.27 -14.48
C PRO A 75 -3.86 5.30 -13.82
N ILE A 76 -2.77 5.15 -14.60
CA ILE A 76 -1.41 5.24 -14.06
C ILE A 76 -1.00 6.70 -13.86
N PHE A 77 -1.48 7.59 -14.73
CA PHE A 77 -1.34 9.03 -14.51
C PHE A 77 -2.07 9.47 -13.24
N GLN A 78 -3.32 9.04 -13.06
CA GLN A 78 -4.09 9.30 -11.83
C GLN A 78 -3.39 8.73 -10.58
N LEU A 79 -2.79 7.56 -10.72
CA LEU A 79 -2.03 6.88 -9.68
C LEU A 79 -0.77 7.64 -9.25
N THR A 80 -0.15 8.43 -10.13
CA THR A 80 1.21 8.96 -9.91
C THR A 80 1.34 10.48 -10.03
N PHE A 81 0.39 11.16 -10.66
CA PHE A 81 0.43 12.59 -10.86
C PHE A 81 -0.65 13.34 -10.07
N PRO A 82 -0.30 14.47 -9.44
CA PRO A 82 -1.25 15.28 -8.68
C PRO A 82 -2.40 15.79 -9.54
N GLN A 83 -3.61 15.76 -9.01
CA GLN A 83 -4.82 16.29 -9.64
C GLN A 83 -5.45 17.35 -8.74
N ARG A 84 -6.05 18.39 -9.33
CA ARG A 84 -6.68 19.50 -8.58
C ARG A 84 -7.63 19.02 -7.50
N GLY A 85 -8.45 18.01 -7.80
CA GLY A 85 -9.45 17.47 -6.87
C GLY A 85 -8.88 16.77 -5.62
N MET A 86 -7.56 16.57 -5.54
CA MET A 86 -6.89 15.97 -4.37
C MET A 86 -6.80 16.92 -3.18
N LEU A 87 -7.12 18.20 -3.35
CA LEU A 87 -7.26 19.18 -2.28
C LEU A 87 -8.70 19.68 -2.24
N GLU A 88 -9.17 20.00 -1.03
CA GLU A 88 -10.43 20.72 -0.85
C GLU A 88 -10.39 22.04 -1.63
N PRO A 89 -11.51 22.48 -2.25
CA PRO A 89 -11.53 23.71 -3.05
C PRO A 89 -10.94 24.93 -2.33
N ALA A 90 -11.28 25.12 -1.04
CA ALA A 90 -10.75 26.23 -0.26
C ALA A 90 -9.24 26.15 -0.03
N ASP A 91 -8.70 24.95 0.26
CA ASP A 91 -7.28 24.71 0.47
C ASP A 91 -6.49 24.86 -0.83
N TYR A 92 -7.07 24.37 -1.93
CA TYR A 92 -6.52 24.57 -3.26
C TYR A 92 -6.40 26.06 -3.62
N ASP A 93 -7.49 26.81 -3.45
CA ASP A 93 -7.54 28.24 -3.80
C ASP A 93 -6.55 29.06 -2.95
N LEU A 94 -6.41 28.76 -1.65
CA LEU A 94 -5.41 29.39 -0.78
C LEU A 94 -4.00 29.13 -1.27
N MET A 95 -3.65 27.88 -1.55
CA MET A 95 -2.31 27.54 -2.04
C MET A 95 -2.06 28.10 -3.44
N ALA A 96 -3.04 28.03 -4.33
CA ALA A 96 -2.94 28.60 -5.68
C ALA A 96 -2.69 30.10 -5.66
N GLN A 97 -3.40 30.84 -4.77
CA GLN A 97 -3.18 32.28 -4.59
C GLN A 97 -1.77 32.57 -4.07
N ALA A 98 -1.32 31.83 -3.04
CA ALA A 98 0.04 31.97 -2.48
C ALA A 98 1.13 31.78 -3.53
N LEU A 99 0.95 30.80 -4.43
CA LEU A 99 1.90 30.57 -5.53
C LEU A 99 1.83 31.63 -6.64
N ARG A 100 0.63 32.18 -6.96
CA ARG A 100 0.47 33.27 -7.94
C ARG A 100 1.06 34.59 -7.42
N ASP A 101 0.95 34.84 -6.12
CA ASP A 101 1.51 36.02 -5.46
C ASP A 101 3.01 35.86 -5.17
N GLU A 102 3.61 34.73 -5.56
CA GLU A 102 5.04 34.42 -5.37
C GLU A 102 5.49 34.60 -3.90
N LEU A 103 4.65 34.17 -2.94
CA LEU A 103 4.96 34.30 -1.50
C LEU A 103 6.31 33.65 -1.17
N PRO A 104 7.01 34.14 -0.13
CA PRO A 104 8.25 33.55 0.33
C PRO A 104 8.09 32.06 0.65
N ARG A 105 9.10 31.26 0.33
CA ARG A 105 9.07 29.80 0.51
C ARG A 105 8.68 29.38 1.93
N ALA A 106 9.08 30.14 2.94
CA ALA A 106 8.72 29.84 4.33
C ALA A 106 7.21 29.92 4.56
N GLU A 107 6.54 30.92 3.97
CA GLU A 107 5.08 31.11 4.07
C GLU A 107 4.33 30.00 3.32
N ILE A 108 4.78 29.66 2.09
CA ILE A 108 4.22 28.52 1.35
C ILE A 108 4.36 27.22 2.14
N THR A 109 5.53 27.00 2.77
CA THR A 109 5.75 25.79 3.60
C THR A 109 4.82 25.78 4.83
N GLN A 110 4.63 26.93 5.47
CA GLN A 110 3.73 27.04 6.61
C GLN A 110 2.28 26.75 6.20
N LEU A 111 1.81 27.37 5.12
CA LEU A 111 0.47 27.12 4.58
C LEU A 111 0.28 25.63 4.21
N ALA A 112 1.29 25.03 3.58
CA ALA A 112 1.24 23.60 3.26
C ALA A 112 1.07 22.73 4.52
N ARG A 113 1.79 23.04 5.62
CA ARG A 113 1.63 22.32 6.90
C ARG A 113 0.25 22.45 7.52
N GLU A 114 -0.36 23.61 7.41
CA GLU A 114 -1.73 23.85 7.89
C GLU A 114 -2.76 23.03 7.11
N ILE A 115 -2.60 22.94 5.78
CA ILE A 115 -3.43 22.10 4.93
C ILE A 115 -3.17 20.61 5.23
N GLN A 116 -1.91 20.21 5.35
CA GLN A 116 -1.52 18.83 5.69
C GLN A 116 -2.11 18.37 7.03
N ALA A 117 -2.19 19.24 8.04
CA ALA A 117 -2.80 18.92 9.32
C ALA A 117 -4.31 18.57 9.17
N ARG A 118 -5.02 19.25 8.26
CA ARG A 118 -6.43 18.94 7.97
C ARG A 118 -6.61 17.63 7.19
N LEU A 119 -5.64 17.28 6.34
CA LEU A 119 -5.65 16.04 5.56
C LEU A 119 -5.24 14.79 6.37
N ASN A 120 -4.70 14.97 7.57
CA ASN A 120 -4.24 13.87 8.42
C ASN A 120 -4.97 13.86 9.78
N PRO A 121 -6.22 13.36 9.83
CA PRO A 121 -7.06 13.42 11.02
C PRO A 121 -6.52 12.58 12.20
N HIS A 122 -5.61 11.63 11.95
CA HIS A 122 -5.09 10.69 12.95
C HIS A 122 -3.54 10.67 12.99
N PRO A 123 -2.86 11.82 13.22
CA PRO A 123 -1.40 11.88 13.15
C PRO A 123 -0.70 11.04 14.23
N ALA A 124 -1.22 11.05 15.45
CA ALA A 124 -0.65 10.37 16.60
C ALA A 124 -0.93 8.86 16.61
N GLY A 125 -2.16 8.45 16.28
CA GLY A 125 -2.57 7.06 16.33
C GLY A 125 -1.78 6.11 15.42
N GLN A 126 -1.09 6.62 14.41
CA GLN A 126 -0.20 5.83 13.55
C GLN A 126 1.20 5.63 14.15
N GLN A 127 1.62 6.49 15.07
CA GLN A 127 2.95 6.50 15.69
C GLN A 127 2.97 5.91 17.10
N GLU A 128 1.89 6.06 17.85
CA GLU A 128 1.81 5.69 19.26
C GLU A 128 1.09 4.36 19.47
N MET A 129 -0.04 4.16 18.78
CA MET A 129 -0.77 2.91 18.88
C MET A 129 -0.02 1.76 18.22
N ASN A 130 0.09 0.65 18.95
CA ASN A 130 0.75 -0.60 18.52
C ASN A 130 2.29 -0.54 18.47
N VAL A 131 2.94 0.49 18.99
CA VAL A 131 4.40 0.50 19.16
C VAL A 131 4.73 -0.45 20.31
N PRO A 132 5.49 -1.54 20.07
CA PRO A 132 5.82 -2.47 21.14
C PRO A 132 6.93 -1.91 22.05
N MET A 133 7.01 -2.45 23.26
CA MET A 133 8.04 -2.12 24.25
C MET A 133 9.09 -3.22 24.33
N LEU A 134 10.35 -2.85 24.52
CA LEU A 134 11.45 -3.74 24.81
C LEU A 134 12.26 -3.14 25.99
N ASP A 135 12.34 -3.86 27.11
CA ASP A 135 13.06 -3.39 28.32
C ASP A 135 12.57 -1.98 28.79
N ASP A 136 11.23 -1.76 28.76
CA ASP A 136 10.56 -0.50 29.11
C ASP A 136 10.82 0.68 28.14
N GLU A 137 11.48 0.43 27.00
CA GLU A 137 11.70 1.44 25.96
C GLU A 137 10.81 1.17 24.73
N PRO A 138 10.15 2.19 24.13
CA PRO A 138 9.35 2.02 22.95
C PRO A 138 10.24 1.71 21.73
N LEU A 139 9.82 0.76 20.92
CA LEU A 139 10.51 0.39 19.68
C LEU A 139 9.97 1.20 18.49
N ASP A 140 10.42 2.44 18.36
CA ASP A 140 10.07 3.29 17.24
C ASP A 140 10.33 2.60 15.90
N GLY A 141 9.40 2.77 14.96
CA GLY A 141 9.47 2.10 13.66
C GLY A 141 9.08 0.62 13.67
N MET A 142 8.44 0.16 14.72
CA MET A 142 7.80 -1.15 14.81
C MET A 142 6.33 -1.03 15.20
N GLN A 143 5.50 -1.94 14.68
CA GLN A 143 4.09 -2.07 15.07
C GLN A 143 3.75 -3.54 15.31
N HIS A 144 3.14 -3.81 16.46
CA HIS A 144 2.67 -5.13 16.84
C HIS A 144 1.19 -5.06 17.27
N LYS A 145 0.30 -5.07 16.27
CA LYS A 145 -1.16 -4.98 16.46
C LYS A 145 -1.82 -6.35 16.62
N TYR A 146 -1.31 -7.34 15.91
CA TYR A 146 -1.86 -8.69 15.86
C TYR A 146 -0.86 -9.67 16.45
N ARG A 147 -1.31 -10.57 17.27
CA ARG A 147 -0.52 -11.50 18.07
C ARG A 147 0.66 -12.16 17.33
N GLU A 148 0.46 -12.57 16.08
CA GLU A 148 1.45 -13.32 15.31
C GLU A 148 2.27 -12.45 14.35
N THR A 149 1.93 -11.15 14.19
CA THR A 149 2.50 -10.35 13.10
C THR A 149 3.10 -9.05 13.60
N VAL A 150 4.40 -8.87 13.39
CA VAL A 150 5.12 -7.61 13.58
C VAL A 150 5.38 -6.92 12.24
N LEU A 151 5.18 -5.62 12.20
CA LEU A 151 5.59 -4.73 11.11
C LEU A 151 6.87 -4.00 11.50
N PHE A 152 7.82 -3.95 10.58
CA PHE A 152 9.05 -3.18 10.73
C PHE A 152 9.23 -2.18 9.59
N PHE A 153 9.63 -0.95 9.95
CA PHE A 153 9.75 0.20 9.06
C PHE A 153 11.22 0.68 9.01
N PRO A 154 12.09 0.08 8.17
CA PRO A 154 13.49 0.44 8.10
C PRO A 154 13.66 1.88 7.60
N SER A 155 14.53 2.66 8.28
CA SER A 155 14.76 4.08 7.94
C SER A 155 15.27 4.29 6.52
N GLN A 156 16.10 3.37 6.02
CA GLN A 156 16.63 3.41 4.66
C GLN A 156 15.55 3.10 3.60
N GLY A 157 14.44 2.46 4.00
CA GLY A 157 13.29 2.12 3.16
C GLY A 157 12.16 3.15 3.19
N GLN A 158 12.35 4.34 3.77
CA GLN A 158 11.29 5.36 3.92
C GLN A 158 11.17 6.30 2.71
N VAL A 159 11.40 5.79 1.53
CA VAL A 159 11.12 6.45 0.25
C VAL A 159 10.62 5.38 -0.72
N CYS A 160 9.93 5.78 -1.80
CA CYS A 160 9.53 4.87 -2.88
C CYS A 160 10.22 5.25 -4.18
N HIS A 161 10.25 4.34 -5.15
CA HIS A 161 10.73 4.63 -6.51
C HIS A 161 9.84 5.67 -7.22
N SER A 162 8.53 5.63 -6.97
CA SER A 162 7.53 6.66 -7.29
C SER A 162 6.49 6.68 -6.17
N TYR A 163 5.80 7.81 -5.94
CA TYR A 163 4.74 7.89 -4.94
C TYR A 163 3.38 7.63 -5.56
N CYS A 164 2.53 6.90 -4.85
CA CYS A 164 1.11 6.80 -5.17
C CYS A 164 0.39 8.03 -4.63
N THR A 165 -0.49 8.63 -5.40
CA THR A 165 -1.24 9.83 -5.03
C THR A 165 -2.23 9.60 -3.88
N PHE A 166 -2.72 8.36 -3.73
CA PHE A 166 -3.59 7.91 -2.63
C PHE A 166 -2.83 7.34 -1.42
N CYS A 167 -1.50 7.50 -1.33
CA CYS A 167 -0.70 6.82 -0.31
C CYS A 167 -1.12 7.21 1.11
N PHE A 168 -1.66 6.25 1.89
CA PHE A 168 -2.06 6.52 3.28
C PHE A 168 -0.87 6.86 4.21
N ARG A 169 0.37 6.61 3.77
CA ARG A 169 1.59 7.02 4.46
C ARG A 169 2.17 8.34 3.95
N TRP A 170 1.41 9.10 3.18
CA TRP A 170 1.87 10.34 2.55
C TRP A 170 2.56 11.31 3.53
N ALA A 171 2.08 11.37 4.77
CA ALA A 171 2.62 12.23 5.82
C ALA A 171 4.12 11.93 6.13
N GLN A 172 4.60 10.71 5.87
CA GLN A 172 6.01 10.33 6.06
C GLN A 172 6.94 10.98 5.02
N PHE A 173 6.38 11.47 3.89
CA PHE A 173 7.14 11.95 2.74
C PHE A 173 7.15 13.47 2.57
N VAL A 174 6.41 14.22 3.39
CA VAL A 174 6.33 15.69 3.30
C VAL A 174 7.48 16.42 4.02
N GLY A 175 8.46 15.69 4.55
CA GLY A 175 9.66 16.25 5.19
C GLY A 175 9.45 16.76 6.62
N ASN A 176 8.29 16.54 7.23
CA ASN A 176 8.07 16.83 8.64
C ASN A 176 8.68 15.70 9.51
N LYS A 177 9.66 16.05 10.34
CA LYS A 177 10.36 15.07 11.18
C LYS A 177 9.45 14.45 12.27
N GLU A 178 8.48 15.21 12.76
CA GLU A 178 7.54 14.76 13.80
C GLU A 178 6.60 13.65 13.30
N LEU A 179 6.37 13.58 11.98
CA LEU A 179 5.54 12.57 11.35
C LEU A 179 6.33 11.32 10.92
N ARG A 180 7.64 11.31 11.13
CA ARG A 180 8.49 10.22 10.67
C ARG A 180 8.46 9.04 11.64
N PHE A 181 8.03 7.89 11.15
CA PHE A 181 7.99 6.62 11.86
C PHE A 181 8.89 5.59 11.18
N ALA A 182 10.08 5.35 11.73
CA ALA A 182 11.06 4.44 11.15
C ALA A 182 12.21 4.13 12.13
N SER A 183 12.83 2.95 11.99
CA SER A 183 13.99 2.52 12.78
C SER A 183 15.15 2.06 11.90
N ASN A 184 16.38 2.20 12.41
CA ASN A 184 17.61 1.56 11.87
C ASN A 184 18.09 0.43 12.76
N GLU A 185 17.40 0.12 13.84
CA GLU A 185 17.87 -0.75 14.89
C GLU A 185 17.51 -2.22 14.60
N ALA A 186 18.34 -2.86 13.78
CA ALA A 186 18.17 -4.27 13.48
C ALA A 186 18.32 -5.15 14.74
N GLU A 187 19.21 -4.78 15.68
CA GLU A 187 19.41 -5.53 16.91
C GLU A 187 18.18 -5.52 17.81
N SER A 188 17.54 -4.37 18.00
CA SER A 188 16.30 -4.24 18.77
C SER A 188 15.17 -5.05 18.15
N LEU A 189 15.05 -5.03 16.81
CA LEU A 189 14.10 -5.90 16.09
C LEU A 189 14.33 -7.37 16.42
N HIS A 190 15.57 -7.86 16.28
CA HIS A 190 15.86 -9.28 16.48
C HIS A 190 15.64 -9.69 17.94
N ARG A 191 16.06 -8.88 18.91
CA ARG A 191 15.82 -9.12 20.34
C ARG A 191 14.32 -9.20 20.67
N TYR A 192 13.52 -8.29 20.10
CA TYR A 192 12.07 -8.31 20.29
C TYR A 192 11.45 -9.60 19.75
N LEU A 193 11.84 -10.00 18.54
CA LEU A 193 11.38 -11.25 17.92
C LEU A 193 11.84 -12.51 18.71
N GLU A 194 13.02 -12.47 19.35
CA GLU A 194 13.52 -13.56 20.19
C GLU A 194 12.71 -13.72 21.49
N GLN A 195 12.21 -12.61 22.05
CA GLN A 195 11.47 -12.63 23.33
C GLN A 195 10.04 -13.17 23.18
N ASP A 196 9.34 -12.79 22.13
CA ASP A 196 7.94 -13.20 21.92
C ASP A 196 7.82 -14.34 20.88
N LYS A 197 7.66 -15.56 21.38
CA LYS A 197 7.52 -16.78 20.56
C LYS A 197 6.18 -16.92 19.85
N ASN A 198 5.21 -16.06 20.15
CA ASN A 198 3.95 -16.02 19.38
C ASN A 198 4.12 -15.34 18.02
N ILE A 199 5.16 -14.52 17.84
CA ILE A 199 5.44 -13.84 16.58
C ILE A 199 5.97 -14.86 15.57
N THR A 200 5.14 -15.23 14.60
CA THR A 200 5.49 -16.17 13.53
C THR A 200 5.68 -15.50 12.18
N ASP A 201 5.43 -14.20 12.08
CA ASP A 201 5.33 -13.46 10.84
C ASP A 201 5.89 -12.04 10.97
N LEU A 202 6.92 -11.72 10.21
CA LEU A 202 7.52 -10.40 10.11
C LEU A 202 7.19 -9.78 8.76
N LEU A 203 6.57 -8.58 8.77
CA LEU A 203 6.35 -7.76 7.57
C LEU A 203 7.30 -6.56 7.56
N ILE A 204 8.28 -6.56 6.67
CA ILE A 204 9.09 -5.38 6.39
C ILE A 204 8.37 -4.50 5.37
N THR A 205 8.14 -3.25 5.73
CA THR A 205 7.37 -2.28 4.96
C THR A 205 7.90 -0.86 5.19
N GLY A 206 7.21 0.17 4.74
CA GLY A 206 7.66 1.55 4.96
C GLY A 206 7.19 2.48 3.87
N GLY A 207 8.09 3.24 3.25
CA GLY A 207 7.95 3.74 1.90
C GLY A 207 7.94 2.53 0.98
N ASP A 208 9.13 2.08 0.60
CA ASP A 208 9.30 0.80 -0.08
C ASP A 208 10.65 0.17 0.34
N PRO A 209 10.67 -0.99 1.01
CA PRO A 209 11.91 -1.65 1.41
C PRO A 209 12.84 -1.97 0.24
N MET A 210 12.31 -2.12 -0.96
CA MET A 210 13.11 -2.49 -2.14
C MET A 210 13.89 -1.33 -2.75
N VAL A 211 13.77 -0.10 -2.20
CA VAL A 211 14.72 0.99 -2.52
C VAL A 211 16.06 0.82 -1.82
N MET A 212 16.11 -0.01 -0.80
CA MET A 212 17.36 -0.31 -0.08
C MET A 212 18.32 -1.12 -0.95
N LYS A 213 19.61 -0.85 -0.82
CA LYS A 213 20.64 -1.76 -1.34
C LYS A 213 20.59 -3.08 -0.58
N THR A 214 20.91 -4.17 -1.26
CA THR A 214 20.86 -5.55 -0.73
C THR A 214 21.56 -5.68 0.62
N ARG A 215 22.73 -5.08 0.80
CA ARG A 215 23.47 -5.08 2.08
C ARG A 215 22.66 -4.59 3.28
N HIS A 216 21.72 -3.65 3.08
CA HIS A 216 20.85 -3.17 4.16
C HIS A 216 19.69 -4.14 4.42
N VAL A 217 19.18 -4.77 3.36
CA VAL A 217 18.17 -5.83 3.47
C VAL A 217 18.75 -7.04 4.21
N GLU A 218 20.00 -7.42 3.91
CA GLU A 218 20.75 -8.50 4.57
C GLU A 218 20.85 -8.28 6.09
N ASN A 219 21.16 -7.06 6.54
CA ASN A 219 21.26 -6.76 7.97
C ASN A 219 19.97 -7.07 8.75
N TYR A 220 18.82 -6.99 8.11
CA TYR A 220 17.53 -7.32 8.72
C TYR A 220 17.16 -8.78 8.56
N LEU A 221 17.49 -9.40 7.44
CA LEU A 221 16.97 -10.73 7.06
C LEU A 221 17.92 -11.89 7.41
N GLU A 222 19.24 -11.74 7.27
CA GLU A 222 20.17 -12.84 7.58
C GLU A 222 20.12 -13.32 9.04
N PRO A 223 20.01 -12.41 10.06
CA PRO A 223 19.87 -12.84 11.44
C PRO A 223 18.63 -13.68 11.75
N LEU A 224 17.59 -13.63 10.87
CA LEU A 224 16.38 -14.44 11.03
C LEU A 224 16.65 -15.95 10.82
N LEU A 225 17.82 -16.30 10.35
CA LEU A 225 18.27 -17.69 10.19
C LEU A 225 18.92 -18.30 11.45
N LYS A 226 19.03 -17.53 12.52
CA LYS A 226 19.53 -18.02 13.81
C LYS A 226 18.54 -18.99 14.46
N PRO A 227 19.00 -20.02 15.19
CA PRO A 227 18.13 -20.98 15.88
C PRO A 227 17.14 -20.32 16.87
N GLU A 228 17.53 -19.21 17.47
CA GLU A 228 16.68 -18.45 18.41
C GLU A 228 15.42 -17.91 17.75
N LEU A 229 15.41 -17.78 16.41
CA LEU A 229 14.31 -17.28 15.58
C LEU A 229 13.65 -18.37 14.72
N ASP A 230 13.80 -19.65 15.05
CA ASP A 230 13.17 -20.75 14.31
C ASP A 230 11.64 -20.68 14.33
N HIS A 231 11.04 -20.11 15.39
CA HIS A 231 9.59 -19.89 15.49
C HIS A 231 9.05 -18.88 14.49
N LEU A 232 9.88 -17.95 14.01
CA LEU A 232 9.51 -17.00 12.96
C LEU A 232 9.50 -17.71 11.61
N GLN A 233 8.32 -18.09 11.15
CA GLN A 233 8.13 -18.93 9.95
C GLN A 233 8.06 -18.10 8.66
N THR A 234 7.47 -16.90 8.73
CA THR A 234 7.13 -16.08 7.56
C THR A 234 7.87 -14.76 7.57
N VAL A 235 8.44 -14.42 6.42
CA VAL A 235 9.03 -13.11 6.14
C VAL A 235 8.32 -12.48 4.96
N ARG A 236 7.67 -11.35 5.18
CA ARG A 236 6.94 -10.62 4.14
C ARG A 236 7.64 -9.31 3.80
N ILE A 237 7.69 -8.97 2.52
CA ILE A 237 8.23 -7.71 2.01
C ILE A 237 7.12 -6.95 1.30
N GLY A 238 6.66 -5.84 1.87
CA GLY A 238 5.66 -4.96 1.25
C GLY A 238 6.32 -4.02 0.24
N THR A 239 6.00 -4.15 -1.04
CA THR A 239 6.67 -3.37 -2.09
C THR A 239 5.77 -3.06 -3.28
N LYS A 240 6.02 -1.92 -3.92
CA LYS A 240 5.51 -1.56 -5.24
C LYS A 240 6.64 -1.49 -6.29
N ALA A 241 7.85 -1.98 -5.97
CA ALA A 241 8.97 -1.97 -6.89
C ALA A 241 8.70 -2.79 -8.16
N LEU A 242 7.92 -3.87 -8.08
CA LEU A 242 7.49 -4.62 -9.28
C LEU A 242 6.75 -3.73 -10.29
N THR A 243 5.99 -2.73 -9.83
CA THR A 243 5.35 -1.75 -10.69
C THR A 243 6.30 -0.61 -11.07
N PHE A 244 6.92 0.03 -10.06
CA PHE A 244 7.57 1.33 -10.25
C PHE A 244 9.05 1.24 -10.62
N TRP A 245 9.71 0.11 -10.33
CA TRP A 245 11.11 -0.11 -10.68
C TRP A 245 11.43 -1.62 -10.72
N PRO A 246 10.88 -2.38 -11.69
CA PRO A 246 11.15 -3.81 -11.83
C PRO A 246 12.62 -4.13 -12.09
N GLN A 247 13.41 -3.15 -12.55
CA GLN A 247 14.87 -3.21 -12.68
C GLN A 247 15.55 -3.67 -11.39
N ARG A 248 14.94 -3.35 -10.22
CA ARG A 248 15.41 -3.79 -8.90
C ARG A 248 15.66 -5.30 -8.82
N PHE A 249 14.91 -6.08 -9.59
CA PHE A 249 15.00 -7.55 -9.60
C PHE A 249 15.65 -8.10 -10.88
N VAL A 250 16.02 -7.24 -11.85
CA VAL A 250 16.50 -7.67 -13.16
C VAL A 250 17.86 -7.09 -13.48
N THR A 251 18.02 -5.78 -13.47
CA THR A 251 19.20 -5.07 -14.01
C THR A 251 19.95 -4.20 -13.01
N ASP A 252 19.42 -3.93 -11.80
CA ASP A 252 20.18 -3.23 -10.76
C ASP A 252 21.44 -4.00 -10.40
N ASP A 253 22.52 -3.29 -10.09
CA ASP A 253 23.86 -3.87 -9.83
C ASP A 253 23.86 -4.98 -8.76
N ASP A 254 22.97 -4.90 -7.77
CA ASP A 254 22.84 -5.85 -6.66
C ASP A 254 21.56 -6.72 -6.75
N ALA A 255 20.93 -6.79 -7.95
CA ALA A 255 19.70 -7.58 -8.15
C ALA A 255 19.94 -9.07 -7.89
N GLU A 256 21.06 -9.63 -8.40
CA GLU A 256 21.39 -11.05 -8.20
C GLU A 256 21.63 -11.38 -6.72
N ASP A 257 22.26 -10.49 -5.98
CA ASP A 257 22.55 -10.72 -4.55
C ASP A 257 21.25 -10.66 -3.72
N LEU A 258 20.33 -9.78 -4.08
CA LEU A 258 18.99 -9.75 -3.47
C LEU A 258 18.22 -11.06 -3.70
N LEU A 259 18.24 -11.57 -4.92
CA LEU A 259 17.57 -12.83 -5.26
C LEU A 259 18.23 -14.04 -4.54
N LYS A 260 19.56 -14.05 -4.42
CA LYS A 260 20.29 -15.07 -3.64
C LYS A 260 19.91 -15.01 -2.16
N LEU A 261 19.76 -13.82 -1.59
CA LEU A 261 19.32 -13.65 -0.21
C LEU A 261 17.91 -14.24 0.00
N PHE A 262 16.94 -13.95 -0.88
CA PHE A 262 15.61 -14.53 -0.79
C PHE A 262 15.65 -16.06 -0.93
N LYS A 263 16.42 -16.56 -1.88
CA LYS A 263 16.61 -18.02 -2.04
C LYS A 263 17.24 -18.65 -0.79
N LYS A 264 18.24 -18.03 -0.18
CA LYS A 264 18.87 -18.49 1.07
C LYS A 264 17.86 -18.64 2.21
N LEU A 265 16.95 -17.67 2.38
CA LEU A 265 15.88 -17.73 3.36
C LEU A 265 14.90 -18.87 3.07
N VAL A 266 14.49 -19.03 1.81
CA VAL A 266 13.59 -20.12 1.39
C VAL A 266 14.26 -21.49 1.58
N ASP A 267 15.51 -21.65 1.17
CA ASP A 267 16.25 -22.92 1.33
C ASP A 267 16.44 -23.28 2.83
N ALA A 268 16.47 -22.30 3.71
CA ALA A 268 16.51 -22.48 5.16
C ALA A 268 15.12 -22.76 5.78
N GLY A 269 14.07 -22.85 4.98
CA GLY A 269 12.71 -23.19 5.43
C GLY A 269 11.83 -22.02 5.79
N LYS A 270 12.28 -20.76 5.63
CA LYS A 270 11.41 -19.58 5.83
C LYS A 270 10.46 -19.40 4.65
N HIS A 271 9.20 -19.07 4.92
CA HIS A 271 8.24 -18.69 3.88
C HIS A 271 8.43 -17.21 3.50
N VAL A 272 9.12 -16.97 2.39
CA VAL A 272 9.32 -15.59 1.88
C VAL A 272 8.14 -15.20 0.99
N ALA A 273 7.46 -14.11 1.33
CA ALA A 273 6.31 -13.60 0.57
C ALA A 273 6.50 -12.13 0.18
N ILE A 274 6.50 -11.87 -1.12
CA ILE A 274 6.50 -10.52 -1.69
C ILE A 274 5.06 -10.03 -1.74
N MET A 275 4.74 -9.04 -0.91
CA MET A 275 3.42 -8.39 -0.86
C MET A 275 3.41 -7.30 -1.91
N ALA A 276 3.12 -7.70 -3.15
CA ALA A 276 3.19 -6.84 -4.33
C ALA A 276 1.94 -5.97 -4.44
N HIS A 277 2.15 -4.67 -4.62
CA HIS A 277 1.10 -3.69 -4.75
C HIS A 277 0.81 -3.40 -6.23
N PHE A 278 -0.33 -3.87 -6.73
CA PHE A 278 -0.80 -3.64 -8.10
C PHE A 278 -2.22 -3.10 -8.08
N ASN A 279 -2.41 -1.87 -8.52
CA ASN A 279 -3.72 -1.22 -8.59
C ASN A 279 -4.43 -1.49 -9.91
N HIS A 280 -3.68 -1.69 -10.98
CA HIS A 280 -4.21 -1.86 -12.31
C HIS A 280 -3.45 -2.97 -13.06
N TRP A 281 -4.14 -3.72 -13.93
CA TRP A 281 -3.54 -4.83 -14.69
C TRP A 281 -2.42 -4.39 -15.64
N ARG A 282 -2.44 -3.13 -16.12
CA ARG A 282 -1.40 -2.55 -16.99
C ARG A 282 -0.02 -2.52 -16.33
N GLU A 283 0.05 -2.40 -15.01
CA GLU A 283 1.30 -2.43 -14.24
C GLU A 283 2.08 -3.75 -14.42
N MET A 284 1.46 -4.79 -14.99
CA MET A 284 2.07 -6.11 -15.22
C MET A 284 2.28 -6.43 -16.72
N GLU A 285 2.09 -5.48 -17.62
CA GLU A 285 2.17 -5.74 -19.06
C GLU A 285 3.59 -5.63 -19.63
N THR A 286 4.44 -4.83 -19.03
CA THR A 286 5.81 -4.64 -19.55
C THR A 286 6.66 -5.94 -19.46
N PRO A 287 7.52 -6.19 -20.44
CA PRO A 287 8.38 -7.38 -20.42
C PRO A 287 9.25 -7.48 -19.19
N ILE A 288 9.80 -6.36 -18.70
CA ILE A 288 10.69 -6.34 -17.54
C ILE A 288 9.96 -6.70 -16.23
N VAL A 289 8.69 -6.30 -16.07
CA VAL A 289 7.87 -6.71 -14.90
C VAL A 289 7.65 -8.22 -14.92
N ARG A 290 7.36 -8.80 -16.09
CA ARG A 290 7.18 -10.25 -16.22
C ARG A 290 8.46 -11.01 -15.90
N GLU A 291 9.60 -10.50 -16.32
CA GLU A 291 10.91 -11.08 -15.99
C GLU A 291 11.21 -10.96 -14.49
N ALA A 292 10.97 -9.80 -13.87
CA ALA A 292 11.10 -9.60 -12.42
C ALA A 292 10.25 -10.60 -11.62
N ILE A 293 8.99 -10.80 -12.02
CA ILE A 293 8.10 -11.79 -11.42
C ILE A 293 8.66 -13.21 -11.58
N ARG A 294 9.13 -13.56 -12.78
CA ARG A 294 9.73 -14.88 -13.06
C ARG A 294 10.96 -15.14 -12.17
N ARG A 295 11.86 -14.16 -12.05
CA ARG A 295 13.10 -14.26 -11.25
C ARG A 295 12.79 -14.39 -9.75
N LEU A 296 11.88 -13.59 -9.22
CA LEU A 296 11.44 -13.70 -7.82
C LEU A 296 10.85 -15.09 -7.53
N ARG A 297 9.96 -15.58 -8.40
CA ARG A 297 9.39 -16.93 -8.25
C ARG A 297 10.43 -18.04 -8.33
N ALA A 298 11.47 -17.84 -9.12
CA ALA A 298 12.58 -18.82 -9.23
C ALA A 298 13.39 -18.95 -7.93
N THR A 299 13.34 -17.99 -7.02
CA THR A 299 13.93 -18.11 -5.67
C THR A 299 13.14 -19.03 -4.74
N GLY A 300 11.90 -19.36 -5.08
CA GLY A 300 10.93 -20.03 -4.21
C GLY A 300 10.05 -19.05 -3.40
N ALA A 301 10.31 -17.75 -3.48
CA ALA A 301 9.45 -16.75 -2.87
C ALA A 301 8.06 -16.72 -3.53
N VAL A 302 7.02 -16.52 -2.72
CA VAL A 302 5.64 -16.40 -3.17
C VAL A 302 5.29 -14.93 -3.37
N ILE A 303 4.58 -14.60 -4.46
CA ILE A 303 4.11 -13.23 -4.70
C ILE A 303 2.61 -13.18 -4.43
N ARG A 304 2.18 -12.24 -3.57
CA ARG A 304 0.78 -11.98 -3.24
C ARG A 304 0.40 -10.58 -3.68
N GLY A 305 -0.64 -10.47 -4.52
CA GLY A 305 -1.12 -9.19 -5.07
C GLY A 305 -2.17 -8.54 -4.18
N GLN A 306 -1.99 -7.26 -3.86
CA GLN A 306 -2.94 -6.48 -3.08
C GLN A 306 -3.01 -5.04 -3.55
N ALA A 307 -4.16 -4.39 -3.36
CA ALA A 307 -4.33 -2.96 -3.63
C ALA A 307 -5.58 -2.43 -2.92
N PRO A 308 -5.68 -1.11 -2.66
CA PRO A 308 -6.96 -0.48 -2.36
C PRO A 308 -7.80 -0.31 -3.62
N LEU A 309 -9.11 -0.36 -3.43
CA LEU A 309 -10.09 0.14 -4.38
C LEU A 309 -10.11 1.66 -4.27
N VAL A 310 -9.85 2.35 -5.37
CA VAL A 310 -9.75 3.82 -5.43
C VAL A 310 -10.42 4.35 -6.67
N GLN A 311 -11.18 5.43 -6.51
CA GLN A 311 -11.84 6.11 -7.62
C GLN A 311 -10.80 6.58 -8.66
N HIS A 312 -11.20 6.71 -9.90
CA HIS A 312 -10.37 7.11 -11.06
C HIS A 312 -9.27 6.11 -11.50
N ILE A 313 -9.01 5.06 -10.72
CA ILE A 313 -7.94 4.10 -11.03
C ILE A 313 -8.50 2.70 -11.26
N ASN A 314 -9.33 2.20 -10.35
CA ASN A 314 -9.79 0.81 -10.39
C ASN A 314 -11.19 0.59 -9.79
N ASP A 315 -12.06 1.60 -9.77
CA ASP A 315 -13.45 1.53 -9.29
C ASP A 315 -14.43 0.84 -10.28
N ASP A 316 -13.87 0.12 -11.24
CA ASP A 316 -14.57 -0.71 -12.23
C ASP A 316 -14.31 -2.21 -11.96
N PRO A 317 -15.34 -3.07 -11.85
CA PRO A 317 -15.18 -4.51 -11.66
C PRO A 317 -14.39 -5.20 -12.80
N GLU A 318 -14.43 -4.70 -14.04
CA GLU A 318 -13.64 -5.24 -15.14
C GLU A 318 -12.13 -5.06 -14.93
N VAL A 319 -11.71 -3.96 -14.29
CA VAL A 319 -10.30 -3.72 -13.93
C VAL A 319 -9.83 -4.81 -12.96
N TRP A 320 -10.59 -5.08 -11.89
CA TRP A 320 -10.26 -6.12 -10.90
C TRP A 320 -10.30 -7.52 -11.47
N LYS A 321 -11.29 -7.83 -12.29
CA LYS A 321 -11.38 -9.10 -13.00
C LYS A 321 -10.14 -9.35 -13.86
N ARG A 322 -9.72 -8.35 -14.63
CA ARG A 322 -8.52 -8.43 -15.47
C ARG A 322 -7.25 -8.47 -14.63
N LEU A 323 -7.18 -7.68 -13.57
CA LEU A 323 -6.08 -7.66 -12.61
C LEU A 323 -5.84 -9.05 -12.01
N TRP A 324 -6.86 -9.67 -11.43
CA TRP A 324 -6.73 -10.99 -10.78
C TRP A 324 -6.44 -12.10 -11.78
N ARG A 325 -7.03 -12.06 -12.97
CA ARG A 325 -6.70 -13.01 -14.05
C ARG A 325 -5.24 -12.89 -14.49
N THR A 326 -4.75 -11.67 -14.63
CA THR A 326 -3.35 -11.41 -15.00
C THR A 326 -2.39 -11.86 -13.89
N GLN A 327 -2.71 -11.58 -12.63
CA GLN A 327 -1.95 -12.07 -11.48
C GLN A 327 -1.82 -13.59 -11.50
N VAL A 328 -2.94 -14.32 -11.60
CA VAL A 328 -2.91 -15.81 -11.63
C VAL A 328 -2.10 -16.32 -12.82
N ARG A 329 -2.27 -15.75 -14.01
CA ARG A 329 -1.48 -16.13 -15.20
C ARG A 329 0.01 -15.97 -15.00
N LEU A 330 0.45 -14.97 -14.26
CA LEU A 330 1.84 -14.73 -13.91
C LEU A 330 2.32 -15.49 -12.66
N GLY A 331 1.42 -16.25 -12.01
CA GLY A 331 1.70 -16.99 -10.80
C GLY A 331 1.77 -16.15 -9.54
N ILE A 332 1.08 -15.01 -9.54
CA ILE A 332 0.82 -14.17 -8.38
C ILE A 332 -0.51 -14.61 -7.77
N ILE A 333 -0.58 -14.67 -6.45
CA ILE A 333 -1.78 -15.05 -5.71
C ILE A 333 -2.55 -13.77 -5.36
N PRO A 334 -3.77 -13.54 -5.88
CA PRO A 334 -4.63 -12.45 -5.41
C PRO A 334 -4.87 -12.56 -3.91
N TYR A 335 -4.67 -11.46 -3.17
CA TYR A 335 -4.64 -11.54 -1.71
C TYR A 335 -5.64 -10.62 -1.03
N TYR A 336 -5.60 -9.30 -1.31
CA TYR A 336 -6.53 -8.33 -0.75
C TYR A 336 -7.02 -7.31 -1.79
N MET A 337 -8.32 -7.00 -1.71
CA MET A 337 -8.89 -5.71 -2.09
C MET A 337 -9.15 -4.93 -0.80
N PHE A 338 -8.42 -3.84 -0.60
CA PHE A 338 -8.65 -2.94 0.53
C PHE A 338 -9.64 -1.84 0.15
N VAL A 339 -10.34 -1.30 1.14
CA VAL A 339 -10.96 0.01 1.04
C VAL A 339 -9.87 1.07 1.25
N GLU A 340 -9.96 2.19 0.54
CA GLU A 340 -9.08 3.35 0.72
C GLU A 340 -9.13 3.85 2.16
N ARG A 341 -7.99 4.30 2.68
CA ARG A 341 -7.93 4.85 4.03
C ARG A 341 -8.38 6.31 4.09
N ASP A 342 -8.89 6.68 5.24
CA ASP A 342 -9.47 7.98 5.58
C ASP A 342 -8.45 9.12 5.80
N THR A 343 -7.43 9.23 4.94
CA THR A 343 -6.35 10.21 5.06
C THR A 343 -5.85 10.70 3.70
N GLY A 344 -5.21 11.84 3.65
CA GLY A 344 -4.68 12.43 2.42
C GLY A 344 -5.79 12.91 1.49
N ALA A 345 -5.69 12.59 0.21
CA ALA A 345 -6.66 12.95 -0.82
C ALA A 345 -7.95 12.09 -0.76
N LYS A 346 -8.45 11.78 0.45
CA LYS A 346 -9.56 10.86 0.68
C LYS A 346 -10.73 11.12 -0.27
N ARG A 347 -11.28 12.33 -0.30
CA ARG A 347 -12.46 12.66 -1.10
C ARG A 347 -12.29 12.48 -2.61
N TYR A 348 -11.06 12.53 -3.09
CA TYR A 348 -10.78 12.30 -4.49
C TYR A 348 -10.79 10.81 -4.85
N PHE A 349 -10.38 9.96 -3.93
CA PHE A 349 -10.17 8.55 -4.16
C PHE A 349 -11.19 7.62 -3.48
N GLU A 350 -11.95 8.12 -2.51
CA GLU A 350 -12.91 7.31 -1.76
C GLU A 350 -14.01 6.73 -2.66
N VAL A 351 -14.38 5.50 -2.33
CA VAL A 351 -15.48 4.79 -2.97
C VAL A 351 -16.46 4.37 -1.87
N PRO A 352 -17.77 4.69 -2.00
CA PRO A 352 -18.76 4.23 -1.03
C PRO A 352 -18.68 2.72 -0.79
N LEU A 353 -18.85 2.29 0.46
CA LEU A 353 -18.73 0.87 0.85
C LEU A 353 -19.71 -0.02 0.10
N VAL A 354 -20.90 0.50 -0.24
CA VAL A 354 -21.88 -0.17 -1.09
C VAL A 354 -21.26 -0.46 -2.46
N ARG A 355 -20.69 0.56 -3.09
CA ARG A 355 -20.06 0.41 -4.41
C ARG A 355 -18.81 -0.47 -4.34
N ALA A 356 -18.03 -0.37 -3.28
CA ALA A 356 -16.88 -1.23 -3.06
C ALA A 356 -17.27 -2.72 -3.03
N TYR A 357 -18.36 -3.03 -2.33
CA TYR A 357 -18.91 -4.39 -2.30
C TYR A 357 -19.43 -4.85 -3.67
N GLU A 358 -20.11 -3.99 -4.42
CA GLU A 358 -20.61 -4.31 -5.77
C GLU A 358 -19.45 -4.61 -6.73
N VAL A 359 -18.42 -3.77 -6.75
CA VAL A 359 -17.21 -3.97 -7.58
C VAL A 359 -16.54 -5.30 -7.23
N TYR A 360 -16.34 -5.57 -5.95
CA TYR A 360 -15.75 -6.84 -5.52
C TYR A 360 -16.60 -8.03 -5.95
N ARG A 361 -17.91 -8.00 -5.64
CA ARG A 361 -18.84 -9.08 -5.94
C ARG A 361 -18.91 -9.37 -7.44
N GLU A 362 -19.02 -8.36 -8.27
CA GLU A 362 -19.08 -8.52 -9.73
C GLU A 362 -17.76 -9.07 -10.29
N ALA A 363 -16.62 -8.55 -9.83
CA ALA A 363 -15.32 -9.03 -10.25
C ALA A 363 -15.09 -10.50 -9.85
N ILE A 364 -15.36 -10.86 -8.59
CA ILE A 364 -15.10 -12.21 -8.05
C ILE A 364 -16.01 -13.27 -8.68
N GLN A 365 -17.23 -12.91 -9.07
CA GLN A 365 -18.16 -13.82 -9.76
C GLN A 365 -17.64 -14.26 -11.13
N ASN A 366 -16.84 -13.44 -11.77
CA ASN A 366 -16.41 -13.60 -13.16
C ASN A 366 -14.96 -14.08 -13.32
N VAL A 367 -14.37 -14.67 -12.27
CA VAL A 367 -13.01 -15.23 -12.30
C VAL A 367 -12.98 -16.68 -11.84
N SER A 368 -11.89 -17.39 -12.16
CA SER A 368 -11.69 -18.80 -11.77
C SER A 368 -11.42 -18.95 -10.27
N GLY A 369 -11.52 -20.19 -9.75
CA GLY A 369 -11.27 -20.49 -8.33
C GLY A 369 -9.92 -20.00 -7.82
N LEU A 370 -8.84 -20.11 -8.61
CA LEU A 370 -7.52 -19.63 -8.22
C LEU A 370 -7.44 -18.09 -8.14
N ALA A 371 -8.27 -17.37 -8.89
CA ALA A 371 -8.36 -15.91 -8.79
C ALA A 371 -9.29 -15.43 -7.66
N ARG A 372 -10.13 -16.34 -7.10
CA ARG A 372 -11.04 -16.04 -5.97
C ARG A 372 -10.37 -16.11 -4.60
N THR A 373 -9.05 -16.03 -4.54
CA THR A 373 -8.31 -16.04 -3.27
C THR A 373 -8.22 -14.65 -2.64
N ALA A 374 -8.54 -13.60 -3.38
CA ALA A 374 -8.61 -12.24 -2.85
C ALA A 374 -9.71 -12.12 -1.79
N ARG A 375 -9.38 -11.52 -0.65
CA ARG A 375 -10.31 -11.15 0.41
C ARG A 375 -10.65 -9.67 0.30
N GLY A 376 -11.89 -9.31 0.59
CA GLY A 376 -12.32 -7.92 0.55
C GLY A 376 -13.79 -7.73 0.14
N PRO A 377 -14.23 -6.46 0.02
CA PRO A 377 -13.46 -5.27 0.39
C PRO A 377 -13.17 -5.22 1.89
N SER A 378 -11.96 -4.84 2.28
CA SER A 378 -11.58 -4.85 3.68
C SER A 378 -10.96 -3.54 4.15
N MET A 379 -11.32 -3.10 5.35
CA MET A 379 -10.83 -1.92 6.04
C MET A 379 -9.81 -2.32 7.10
N SER A 380 -8.63 -1.70 7.10
CA SER A 380 -7.66 -1.86 8.18
C SER A 380 -7.91 -0.80 9.26
N ALA A 381 -9.01 -0.96 10.00
CA ALA A 381 -9.50 -0.05 11.02
C ALA A 381 -8.82 -0.21 12.39
N GLY A 382 -9.12 0.67 13.33
CA GLY A 382 -8.58 0.65 14.69
C GLY A 382 -8.71 -0.69 15.41
N PRO A 383 -9.89 -1.30 15.53
CA PRO A 383 -10.07 -2.57 16.25
C PRO A 383 -9.51 -3.78 15.50
N GLY A 384 -9.37 -3.70 14.16
CA GLY A 384 -8.90 -4.82 13.38
C GLY A 384 -9.10 -4.63 11.88
N LYS A 385 -8.96 -5.73 11.15
CA LYS A 385 -9.24 -5.76 9.71
C LYS A 385 -10.65 -6.28 9.49
N VAL A 386 -11.55 -5.36 9.11
CA VAL A 386 -12.97 -5.61 8.89
C VAL A 386 -13.24 -5.84 7.41
N GLU A 387 -13.92 -6.92 7.08
CA GLU A 387 -14.33 -7.28 5.71
C GLU A 387 -15.85 -7.16 5.54
N ILE A 388 -16.27 -6.59 4.42
CA ILE A 388 -17.67 -6.55 4.04
C ILE A 388 -18.05 -7.90 3.41
N GLN A 389 -18.90 -8.67 4.11
CA GLN A 389 -19.36 -9.99 3.66
C GLN A 389 -20.56 -9.91 2.74
N GLY A 390 -21.40 -8.89 2.93
CA GLY A 390 -22.60 -8.71 2.15
C GLY A 390 -23.43 -7.53 2.57
N ILE A 391 -24.41 -7.21 1.71
CA ILE A 391 -25.53 -6.31 2.01
C ILE A 391 -26.78 -7.18 1.98
N VAL A 392 -27.48 -7.24 3.11
CA VAL A 392 -28.62 -8.14 3.28
C VAL A 392 -29.79 -7.42 3.97
N GLU A 393 -31.00 -7.96 3.80
CA GLU A 393 -32.18 -7.53 4.55
C GLU A 393 -32.46 -8.56 5.65
N LEU A 394 -32.42 -8.12 6.90
CA LEU A 394 -32.68 -8.95 8.09
C LEU A 394 -33.66 -8.22 9.00
N ASN A 395 -34.71 -8.91 9.43
CA ASN A 395 -35.76 -8.37 10.31
C ASN A 395 -36.42 -7.07 9.78
N GLY A 396 -36.46 -6.90 8.45
CA GLY A 396 -36.99 -5.70 7.80
C GLY A 396 -36.04 -4.50 7.78
N GLU A 397 -34.78 -4.68 8.16
CA GLU A 397 -33.74 -3.65 8.09
C GLU A 397 -32.66 -4.08 7.06
N LYS A 398 -32.29 -3.18 6.16
CA LYS A 398 -31.17 -3.38 5.24
C LYS A 398 -29.88 -3.05 5.97
N VAL A 399 -28.92 -3.96 5.94
CA VAL A 399 -27.69 -3.87 6.74
C VAL A 399 -26.45 -4.33 5.98
N PHE A 400 -25.29 -3.83 6.38
CA PHE A 400 -24.01 -4.46 6.06
C PHE A 400 -23.76 -5.64 7.00
N ALA A 401 -23.45 -6.81 6.45
CA ALA A 401 -22.89 -7.93 7.18
C ALA A 401 -21.35 -7.83 7.13
N LEU A 402 -20.73 -7.74 8.28
CA LEU A 402 -19.31 -7.48 8.48
C LEU A 402 -18.67 -8.59 9.29
N ARG A 403 -17.36 -8.81 9.13
CA ARG A 403 -16.59 -9.70 10.02
C ARG A 403 -15.16 -9.22 10.19
N PHE A 404 -14.52 -9.60 11.30
CA PHE A 404 -13.08 -9.46 11.43
C PHE A 404 -12.33 -10.57 10.69
N ILE A 405 -11.39 -10.19 9.82
CA ILE A 405 -10.40 -11.12 9.24
C ILE A 405 -9.21 -11.25 10.20
N GLN A 406 -8.84 -10.16 10.87
CA GLN A 406 -7.85 -10.06 11.95
C GLN A 406 -8.39 -9.06 12.97
N GLY A 407 -8.23 -9.34 14.26
CA GLY A 407 -8.66 -8.48 15.36
C GLY A 407 -7.52 -8.26 16.36
N ARG A 408 -7.59 -7.16 17.13
CA ARG A 408 -6.69 -6.97 18.29
C ARG A 408 -6.88 -8.09 19.29
N ASN A 409 -8.14 -8.42 19.58
CA ASN A 409 -8.47 -9.64 20.29
C ASN A 409 -8.72 -10.76 19.28
N PRO A 410 -7.97 -11.89 19.34
CA PRO A 410 -8.18 -13.06 18.49
C PRO A 410 -9.61 -13.63 18.54
N GLU A 411 -10.31 -13.50 19.65
CA GLU A 411 -11.69 -14.00 19.84
C GLU A 411 -12.71 -13.26 18.94
N TRP A 412 -12.40 -12.05 18.45
CA TRP A 412 -13.27 -11.34 17.52
C TRP A 412 -13.19 -11.88 16.09
N VAL A 413 -12.12 -12.64 15.78
CA VAL A 413 -11.86 -13.10 14.42
C VAL A 413 -12.95 -14.06 13.95
N GLN A 414 -13.47 -13.84 12.74
CA GLN A 414 -14.57 -14.56 12.11
C GLN A 414 -15.97 -14.34 12.74
N GLN A 415 -16.11 -13.57 13.83
CA GLN A 415 -17.42 -13.17 14.30
C GLN A 415 -18.07 -12.20 13.32
N ILE A 416 -19.35 -12.45 13.00
CA ILE A 416 -20.16 -11.59 12.13
C ILE A 416 -20.88 -10.56 12.99
N PHE A 417 -20.88 -9.33 12.53
CA PHE A 417 -21.63 -8.23 13.12
C PHE A 417 -22.28 -7.37 12.03
N PHE A 418 -23.22 -6.52 12.42
CA PHE A 418 -24.04 -5.80 11.47
C PHE A 418 -24.00 -4.29 11.71
N ALA A 419 -23.87 -3.53 10.62
CA ALA A 419 -24.02 -2.08 10.63
C ALA A 419 -25.24 -1.68 9.79
N LYS A 420 -25.86 -0.56 10.13
CA LYS A 420 -26.93 0.02 9.32
C LYS A 420 -26.43 0.27 7.91
N TYR A 421 -27.33 0.05 6.94
CA TYR A 421 -27.04 0.40 5.56
C TYR A 421 -26.95 1.92 5.40
N ASP A 422 -25.84 2.36 4.82
CA ASP A 422 -25.59 3.76 4.49
C ASP A 422 -24.95 3.82 3.09
N GLU A 423 -25.57 4.55 2.18
CA GLU A 423 -25.09 4.67 0.80
C GLU A 423 -23.85 5.57 0.69
N GLU A 424 -23.63 6.45 1.67
CA GLU A 424 -22.58 7.45 1.66
C GLU A 424 -21.35 7.01 2.49
N ALA A 425 -21.49 6.01 3.36
CA ALA A 425 -20.37 5.51 4.17
C ALA A 425 -19.19 5.06 3.29
N THR A 426 -18.01 5.57 3.59
CA THR A 426 -16.76 5.28 2.85
C THR A 426 -15.71 4.58 3.70
N TRP A 427 -15.87 4.63 5.04
CA TRP A 427 -14.93 4.04 5.99
C TRP A 427 -15.63 3.43 7.20
N TYR A 428 -14.88 2.65 7.99
CA TYR A 428 -15.37 1.97 9.20
C TYR A 428 -16.01 2.93 10.21
N ASP A 429 -15.43 4.12 10.42
CA ASP A 429 -15.90 5.08 11.41
C ASP A 429 -17.22 5.77 11.04
N ASP A 430 -17.65 5.65 9.78
CA ASP A 430 -18.98 6.09 9.32
C ASP A 430 -20.09 5.09 9.70
N LEU A 431 -19.72 3.87 10.14
CA LEU A 431 -20.67 2.78 10.38
C LEU A 431 -21.30 2.84 11.76
N VAL A 432 -22.62 2.66 11.79
CA VAL A 432 -23.44 2.64 13.02
C VAL A 432 -24.00 1.23 13.21
N PRO A 433 -24.03 0.70 14.47
CA PRO A 433 -24.62 -0.61 14.75
C PRO A 433 -26.08 -0.73 14.27
N ALA A 434 -26.44 -1.89 13.74
CA ALA A 434 -27.79 -2.21 13.27
C ALA A 434 -28.71 -2.66 14.42
N PHE A 435 -30.01 -2.84 14.13
CA PHE A 435 -31.01 -3.45 15.02
C PHE A 435 -31.24 -2.72 16.35
N GLY A 436 -30.96 -1.40 16.40
CA GLY A 436 -31.14 -0.59 17.59
C GLY A 436 -30.05 -0.76 18.65
N GLU A 437 -28.99 -1.47 18.36
CA GLU A 437 -27.82 -1.59 19.24
C GLU A 437 -27.09 -0.24 19.33
N GLU A 438 -26.61 0.11 20.52
CA GLU A 438 -25.85 1.34 20.75
C GLU A 438 -24.37 1.18 20.41
N LYS A 439 -23.81 -0.03 20.53
CA LYS A 439 -22.40 -0.37 20.30
C LYS A 439 -22.25 -1.68 19.55
N PHE A 440 -21.14 -1.83 18.83
CA PHE A 440 -20.73 -3.14 18.32
C PHE A 440 -20.27 -4.04 19.49
N PHE A 441 -20.34 -5.35 19.32
CA PHE A 441 -20.04 -6.35 20.35
C PHE A 441 -18.63 -6.22 20.99
N PHE A 442 -17.71 -5.62 20.28
CA PHE A 442 -16.29 -5.44 20.67
C PHE A 442 -15.97 -4.04 21.20
N SER A 443 -16.90 -3.09 21.14
CA SER A 443 -16.62 -1.66 21.36
C SER A 443 -16.07 -1.36 22.75
N ASP A 444 -16.68 -1.92 23.80
CA ASP A 444 -16.27 -1.66 25.20
C ASP A 444 -14.84 -2.21 25.46
N GLU A 445 -14.56 -3.41 25.01
CA GLU A 445 -13.22 -4.02 25.13
C GLU A 445 -12.18 -3.25 24.33
N TYR A 446 -12.53 -2.78 23.12
CA TYR A 446 -11.64 -1.97 22.30
C TYR A 446 -11.33 -0.61 22.95
N GLU A 447 -12.35 0.05 23.54
CA GLU A 447 -12.16 1.29 24.30
C GLU A 447 -11.21 1.08 25.51
N GLU A 448 -11.30 -0.06 26.20
CA GLU A 448 -10.39 -0.42 27.28
C GLU A 448 -8.95 -0.62 26.79
N MET A 449 -8.77 -1.32 25.68
CA MET A 449 -7.45 -1.51 25.05
C MET A 449 -6.81 -0.16 24.66
N CYS A 450 -7.59 0.77 24.07
CA CYS A 450 -7.08 2.08 23.71
C CYS A 450 -6.63 2.93 24.92
N LYS A 451 -7.26 2.73 26.09
CA LYS A 451 -6.85 3.42 27.34
C LYS A 451 -5.59 2.81 27.95
N ALA A 452 -5.35 1.53 27.72
CA ALA A 452 -4.17 0.84 28.25
C ALA A 452 -2.91 1.12 27.42
N ASP A 453 -3.07 1.41 26.12
CA ASP A 453 -1.99 1.73 25.17
C ASP A 453 -1.59 3.23 25.20
N GLY A 454 -2.30 4.11 25.89
CA GLY A 454 -2.05 5.56 26.05
C GLY A 454 -1.71 5.93 27.47
#